data_c0935d66ba9c4a9c3e6004395233e25f
#
_entry.id   c0935d66ba9c4a9c3e6004395233e25f
#
_cell.length_a   1.000
_cell.length_b   1.000
_cell.length_c   1.000
_cell.angle_alpha   90.00
_cell.angle_beta   90.00
_cell.angle_gamma   90.00
#
_symmetry.space_group_name_H-M   'P 1'
#
loop_
_entity.id
_entity.type
_entity.pdbx_description
1 polymer ?
#
loop_
_entity_poly.entity_id
_entity_poly.type
_entity_poly.pdbx_seq_one_letter_code
_entity_poly.pdbx_strand_id
1 'polypeptide(L)'
;MENKNRMVCPIGVAGLLDSKFRKLFHNPNKILKPYIKKNITALDIGCGPGVFSIEIAALMEGTGKVISVDMQEEMLELIKKKIIGKPIEKIMVLHKCTQTSIGVKENVDFVLMFYMVHEVPNKENLFNEVLPLINKNGLIMIVEPGLIPAKEFNGIIKYIEERGFERFNELKIPLSRGIVLRKL
;
A
#
# COMPACT_ATOMS: atom_id res chain seq x y z
N MET A 1 27.11 -15.43 -12.02
CA MET A 1 25.97 -14.76 -12.70
C MET A 1 25.42 -13.77 -11.70
N GLU A 2 25.68 -12.49 -11.98
CA GLU A 2 25.47 -11.40 -11.03
C GLU A 2 23.98 -11.18 -10.73
N ASN A 3 23.69 -11.24 -9.44
CA ASN A 3 22.39 -10.88 -8.87
C ASN A 3 22.25 -9.36 -8.98
N LYS A 4 21.54 -8.87 -10.02
CA LYS A 4 21.20 -7.44 -10.11
C LYS A 4 20.30 -7.10 -8.92
N ASN A 5 20.90 -6.50 -7.89
CA ASN A 5 20.21 -5.80 -6.82
C ASN A 5 19.21 -4.83 -7.44
N ARG A 6 17.92 -5.20 -7.48
CA ARG A 6 16.84 -4.25 -7.75
C ARG A 6 16.83 -3.29 -6.56
N MET A 7 17.18 -2.04 -6.83
CA MET A 7 17.37 -1.01 -5.82
C MET A 7 16.03 -0.72 -5.12
N VAL A 8 16.00 -0.98 -3.83
CA VAL A 8 15.04 -0.36 -2.91
C VAL A 8 15.23 1.17 -3.02
N CYS A 9 14.13 1.92 -3.05
CA CYS A 9 14.18 3.37 -3.26
C CYS A 9 15.16 4.05 -2.29
N PRO A 10 16.21 4.76 -2.75
CA PRO A 10 17.19 5.37 -1.86
C PRO A 10 16.55 6.44 -0.98
N ILE A 11 16.98 6.53 0.28
CA ILE A 11 16.50 7.51 1.29
C ILE A 11 16.56 8.95 0.76
N GLY A 12 17.56 9.29 -0.08
CA GLY A 12 17.69 10.59 -0.72
C GLY A 12 16.53 10.95 -1.67
N VAL A 13 15.81 9.95 -2.18
CA VAL A 13 14.63 10.12 -3.03
C VAL A 13 13.35 10.25 -2.18
N ALA A 14 13.38 9.87 -0.90
CA ALA A 14 12.23 9.99 0.01
C ALA A 14 11.73 11.45 0.11
N GLY A 15 12.62 12.42 0.10
CA GLY A 15 12.27 13.85 0.05
C GLY A 15 11.58 14.27 -1.25
N LEU A 16 11.95 13.65 -2.38
CA LEU A 16 11.27 13.82 -3.68
C LEU A 16 9.92 13.09 -3.70
N LEU A 17 9.82 11.94 -3.01
CA LEU A 17 8.57 11.17 -2.88
C LEU A 17 7.54 11.89 -1.99
N ASP A 18 7.99 12.71 -1.04
CA ASP A 18 7.15 13.57 -0.17
C ASP A 18 6.90 14.96 -0.81
N SER A 19 7.42 15.18 -2.03
CA SER A 19 7.33 16.47 -2.69
C SER A 19 5.89 16.85 -3.03
N LYS A 20 5.61 18.15 -3.02
CA LYS A 20 4.35 18.73 -3.50
C LYS A 20 3.95 18.24 -4.91
N PHE A 21 4.92 17.83 -5.74
CA PHE A 21 4.73 17.25 -7.07
C PHE A 21 3.96 15.91 -7.01
N ARG A 22 4.29 15.01 -6.07
CA ARG A 22 3.56 13.74 -5.95
C ARG A 22 2.11 13.94 -5.51
N LYS A 23 1.85 14.92 -4.64
CA LYS A 23 0.48 15.32 -4.25
C LYS A 23 -0.30 15.93 -5.40
N LEU A 24 0.36 16.58 -6.35
CA LEU A 24 -0.28 17.17 -7.53
C LEU A 24 -0.76 16.10 -8.53
N PHE A 25 0.04 15.05 -8.76
CA PHE A 25 -0.28 13.97 -9.70
C PHE A 25 -1.09 12.83 -9.06
N HIS A 26 -0.89 12.58 -7.75
CA HIS A 26 -1.53 11.49 -7.02
C HIS A 26 -2.16 12.05 -5.74
N ASN A 27 -3.30 12.72 -5.86
CA ASN A 27 -4.05 13.23 -4.71
C ASN A 27 -4.58 12.04 -3.87
N PRO A 28 -3.97 11.72 -2.70
CA PRO A 28 -4.33 10.54 -1.92
C PRO A 28 -5.79 10.56 -1.48
N ASN A 29 -6.30 11.73 -1.08
CA ASN A 29 -7.70 11.89 -0.68
C ASN A 29 -8.65 11.47 -1.80
N LYS A 30 -8.44 11.99 -3.01
CA LYS A 30 -9.29 11.68 -4.17
C LYS A 30 -9.26 10.19 -4.53
N ILE A 31 -8.08 9.55 -4.39
CA ILE A 31 -7.90 8.13 -4.71
C ILE A 31 -8.54 7.25 -3.65
N LEU A 32 -8.37 7.58 -2.36
CA LEU A 32 -8.74 6.71 -1.23
C LEU A 32 -10.17 6.89 -0.75
N LYS A 33 -10.71 8.12 -0.79
CA LYS A 33 -12.02 8.48 -0.22
C LYS A 33 -13.18 7.55 -0.64
N PRO A 34 -13.26 7.02 -1.87
CA PRO A 34 -14.33 6.10 -2.25
C PRO A 34 -14.27 4.74 -1.54
N TYR A 35 -13.12 4.36 -0.97
CA TYR A 35 -12.85 3.00 -0.46
C TYR A 35 -12.64 2.95 1.05
N ILE A 36 -12.22 4.07 1.66
CA ILE A 36 -11.95 4.12 3.10
C ILE A 36 -13.22 4.47 3.86
N LYS A 37 -13.56 3.61 4.84
CA LYS A 37 -14.68 3.79 5.77
C LYS A 37 -14.15 3.96 7.19
N LYS A 38 -14.98 4.46 8.10
CA LYS A 38 -14.67 4.48 9.54
C LYS A 38 -14.65 3.06 10.10
N ASN A 39 -13.93 2.86 11.19
CA ASN A 39 -13.86 1.61 11.96
C ASN A 39 -13.35 0.38 11.19
N ILE A 40 -12.58 0.56 10.11
CA ILE A 40 -11.92 -0.53 9.40
C ILE A 40 -10.47 -0.71 9.89
N THR A 41 -9.89 -1.88 9.60
CA THR A 41 -8.46 -2.11 9.66
C THR A 41 -7.88 -2.00 8.26
N ALA A 42 -6.99 -1.04 8.04
CA ALA A 42 -6.30 -0.81 6.76
C ALA A 42 -4.83 -1.18 6.88
N LEU A 43 -4.28 -1.79 5.83
CA LEU A 43 -2.88 -2.18 5.71
C LEU A 43 -2.26 -1.48 4.51
N ASP A 44 -1.23 -0.67 4.74
CA ASP A 44 -0.46 0.04 3.71
C ASP A 44 0.93 -0.59 3.61
N ILE A 45 1.18 -1.34 2.54
CA ILE A 45 2.42 -2.11 2.34
C ILE A 45 3.37 -1.33 1.42
N GLY A 46 4.62 -1.12 1.88
CA GLY A 46 5.56 -0.22 1.23
C GLY A 46 5.13 1.23 1.43
N CYS A 47 4.74 1.56 2.67
CA CYS A 47 4.12 2.83 3.00
C CYS A 47 5.02 4.06 2.79
N GLY A 48 6.35 3.86 2.65
CA GLY A 48 7.32 4.93 2.52
C GLY A 48 7.16 5.99 3.62
N PRO A 49 7.27 7.28 3.32
CA PRO A 49 7.16 8.35 4.31
C PRO A 49 5.71 8.64 4.75
N GLY A 50 4.74 7.74 4.47
CA GLY A 50 3.39 7.73 5.00
C GLY A 50 2.39 8.65 4.30
N VAL A 51 2.60 9.01 3.05
CA VAL A 51 1.69 9.92 2.32
C VAL A 51 0.28 9.35 2.26
N PHE A 52 0.14 8.06 1.97
CA PHE A 52 -1.14 7.36 1.90
C PHE A 52 -1.62 6.90 3.28
N SER A 53 -0.75 6.34 4.12
CA SER A 53 -1.11 5.89 5.48
C SER A 53 -1.74 7.01 6.32
N ILE A 54 -1.14 8.21 6.29
CA ILE A 54 -1.64 9.37 7.04
C ILE A 54 -3.01 9.82 6.49
N GLU A 55 -3.20 9.77 5.15
CA GLU A 55 -4.47 10.10 4.54
C GLU A 55 -5.56 9.08 4.87
N ILE A 56 -5.23 7.76 4.87
CA ILE A 56 -6.15 6.71 5.33
C ILE A 56 -6.61 7.02 6.77
N ALA A 57 -5.67 7.29 7.67
CA ALA A 57 -5.98 7.60 9.07
C ALA A 57 -6.84 8.86 9.21
N ALA A 58 -6.59 9.89 8.39
CA ALA A 58 -7.39 11.11 8.36
C ALA A 58 -8.82 10.85 7.87
N LEU A 59 -9.00 10.05 6.80
CA LEU A 59 -10.32 9.67 6.28
C LEU A 59 -11.12 8.82 7.25
N MET A 60 -10.46 8.05 8.11
CA MET A 60 -11.09 7.27 9.16
C MET A 60 -11.49 8.11 10.40
N GLU A 61 -11.12 9.39 10.44
CA GLU A 61 -11.47 10.34 11.51
C GLU A 61 -11.08 9.84 12.91
N GLY A 62 -9.92 9.19 13.03
CA GLY A 62 -9.39 8.69 14.29
C GLY A 62 -10.06 7.40 14.81
N THR A 63 -10.81 6.69 13.97
CA THR A 63 -11.44 5.41 14.28
C THR A 63 -10.78 4.25 13.54
N GLY A 64 -10.90 3.01 14.05
CA GLY A 64 -10.29 1.83 13.41
C GLY A 64 -8.78 1.75 13.60
N LYS A 65 -8.06 1.16 12.63
CA LYS A 65 -6.61 0.95 12.69
C LYS A 65 -5.96 1.08 11.30
N VAL A 66 -4.79 1.71 11.24
CA VAL A 66 -3.92 1.74 10.05
C VAL A 66 -2.58 1.09 10.38
N ILE A 67 -2.27 -0.02 9.71
CA ILE A 67 -0.99 -0.71 9.82
C ILE A 67 -0.14 -0.27 8.64
N SER A 68 0.91 0.50 8.92
CA SER A 68 1.85 1.03 7.94
C SER A 68 3.12 0.18 7.94
N VAL A 69 3.38 -0.51 6.84
CA VAL A 69 4.47 -1.49 6.73
C VAL A 69 5.54 -1.00 5.76
N ASP A 70 6.79 -0.99 6.20
CA ASP A 70 7.95 -0.71 5.35
C ASP A 70 9.18 -1.50 5.82
N MET A 71 10.11 -1.78 4.91
CA MET A 71 11.39 -2.42 5.25
C MET A 71 12.37 -1.42 5.87
N GLN A 72 12.26 -0.15 5.48
CA GLN A 72 13.17 0.92 5.89
C GLN A 72 12.66 1.56 7.18
N GLU A 73 13.42 1.39 8.28
CA GLU A 73 13.11 2.00 9.58
C GLU A 73 12.97 3.51 9.48
N GLU A 74 13.80 4.13 8.64
CA GLU A 74 13.83 5.58 8.44
C GLU A 74 12.50 6.10 7.88
N MET A 75 11.81 5.32 7.06
CA MET A 75 10.47 5.67 6.54
C MET A 75 9.44 5.68 7.66
N LEU A 76 9.48 4.68 8.53
CA LEU A 76 8.59 4.60 9.69
C LEU A 76 8.86 5.74 10.68
N GLU A 77 10.11 6.08 10.92
CA GLU A 77 10.48 7.25 11.76
C GLU A 77 10.00 8.59 11.15
N LEU A 78 9.99 8.72 9.81
CA LEU A 78 9.41 9.90 9.15
C LEU A 78 7.89 9.97 9.39
N ILE A 79 7.18 8.85 9.36
CA ILE A 79 5.75 8.80 9.69
C ILE A 79 5.55 9.22 11.14
N LYS A 80 6.29 8.59 12.07
CA LYS A 80 6.21 8.87 13.50
C LYS A 80 6.36 10.36 13.80
N LYS A 81 7.38 11.02 13.23
CA LYS A 81 7.58 12.47 13.36
C LYS A 81 6.40 13.30 12.85
N LYS A 82 5.70 12.83 11.81
CA LYS A 82 4.54 13.53 11.21
C LYS A 82 3.26 13.39 12.03
N ILE A 83 3.10 12.29 12.77
CA ILE A 83 1.84 11.96 13.46
C ILE A 83 1.88 12.24 14.96
N ILE A 84 3.06 12.38 15.56
CA ILE A 84 3.22 12.59 17.01
C ILE A 84 2.36 13.76 17.51
N GLY A 85 1.59 13.53 18.58
CA GLY A 85 0.67 14.49 19.17
C GLY A 85 -0.62 14.76 18.36
N LYS A 86 -0.82 14.10 17.21
CA LYS A 86 -2.04 14.24 16.41
C LYS A 86 -3.07 13.16 16.77
N PRO A 87 -4.37 13.43 16.62
CA PRO A 87 -5.42 12.43 16.91
C PRO A 87 -5.24 11.08 16.18
N ILE A 88 -4.69 11.11 14.96
CA ILE A 88 -4.45 9.91 14.12
C ILE A 88 -3.34 9.00 14.68
N GLU A 89 -2.46 9.50 15.55
CA GLU A 89 -1.38 8.71 16.15
C GLU A 89 -1.92 7.46 16.86
N LYS A 90 -3.07 7.59 17.51
CA LYS A 90 -3.68 6.52 18.32
C LYS A 90 -4.14 5.32 17.49
N ILE A 91 -4.39 5.50 16.20
CA ILE A 91 -4.90 4.47 15.30
C ILE A 91 -3.85 3.96 14.31
N MET A 92 -2.64 4.56 14.31
CA MET A 92 -1.56 4.17 13.41
C MET A 92 -0.57 3.24 14.09
N VAL A 93 -0.35 2.08 13.48
CA VAL A 93 0.66 1.10 13.89
C VAL A 93 1.76 1.10 12.83
N LEU A 94 2.99 1.41 13.24
CA LEU A 94 4.16 1.38 12.37
C LEU A 94 4.86 0.05 12.54
N HIS A 95 4.99 -0.70 11.44
CA HIS A 95 5.50 -2.08 11.47
C HIS A 95 6.65 -2.25 10.48
N LYS A 96 7.81 -2.66 10.99
CA LYS A 96 8.96 -2.98 10.16
C LYS A 96 8.83 -4.39 9.63
N CYS A 97 8.89 -4.55 8.31
CA CYS A 97 8.89 -5.85 7.66
C CYS A 97 10.29 -6.29 7.25
N THR A 98 10.38 -7.49 6.69
CA THR A 98 11.58 -8.02 6.06
C THR A 98 11.39 -8.13 4.54
N GLN A 99 12.46 -8.46 3.82
CA GLN A 99 12.38 -8.68 2.36
C GLN A 99 11.51 -9.90 1.99
N THR A 100 11.31 -10.84 2.92
CA THR A 100 10.64 -12.12 2.68
C THR A 100 9.27 -12.24 3.35
N SER A 101 8.91 -11.33 4.27
CA SER A 101 7.65 -11.38 5.01
C SER A 101 7.21 -9.99 5.44
N ILE A 102 5.92 -9.71 5.32
CA ILE A 102 5.32 -8.49 5.88
C ILE A 102 5.16 -8.57 7.40
N GLY A 103 5.14 -9.80 7.99
CA GLY A 103 5.06 -10.03 9.43
C GLY A 103 3.73 -9.66 10.09
N VAL A 104 2.71 -9.27 9.32
CA VAL A 104 1.36 -8.94 9.82
C VAL A 104 0.53 -10.20 9.89
N LYS A 105 -0.22 -10.39 10.98
CA LYS A 105 -1.10 -11.56 11.21
C LYS A 105 -2.55 -11.15 11.44
N GLU A 106 -2.81 -9.88 11.52
CA GLU A 106 -4.15 -9.34 11.79
C GLU A 106 -4.98 -9.30 10.51
N ASN A 107 -6.26 -9.63 10.61
CA ASN A 107 -7.19 -9.52 9.50
C ASN A 107 -7.47 -8.05 9.19
N VAL A 108 -7.65 -7.74 7.90
CA VAL A 108 -7.78 -6.38 7.40
C VAL A 108 -8.94 -6.25 6.41
N ASP A 109 -9.53 -5.07 6.36
CA ASP A 109 -10.65 -4.75 5.46
C ASP A 109 -10.19 -4.06 4.18
N PHE A 110 -9.03 -3.41 4.23
CA PHE A 110 -8.47 -2.69 3.09
C PHE A 110 -6.95 -2.87 3.05
N VAL A 111 -6.43 -3.23 1.88
CA VAL A 111 -4.99 -3.30 1.61
C VAL A 111 -4.64 -2.31 0.52
N LEU A 112 -3.59 -1.52 0.74
CA LEU A 112 -2.97 -0.66 -0.25
C LEU A 112 -1.57 -1.16 -0.62
N MET A 113 -1.31 -1.25 -1.92
CA MET A 113 0.01 -1.47 -2.51
C MET A 113 0.23 -0.40 -3.59
N PHE A 114 0.93 0.68 -3.24
CA PHE A 114 1.11 1.81 -4.14
C PHE A 114 2.58 1.97 -4.56
N TYR A 115 2.90 1.63 -5.81
CA TYR A 115 4.23 1.70 -6.41
C TYR A 115 5.27 0.85 -5.67
N MET A 116 4.88 -0.36 -5.23
CA MET A 116 5.79 -1.23 -4.49
C MET A 116 5.87 -2.67 -5.01
N VAL A 117 4.83 -3.19 -5.68
CA VAL A 117 4.80 -4.61 -6.07
C VAL A 117 5.89 -4.95 -7.09
N HIS A 118 6.23 -4.01 -7.98
CA HIS A 118 7.32 -4.21 -8.95
C HIS A 118 8.71 -4.33 -8.31
N GLU A 119 8.89 -3.82 -7.08
CA GLU A 119 10.15 -3.92 -6.33
C GLU A 119 10.31 -5.26 -5.61
N VAL A 120 9.19 -5.99 -5.38
CA VAL A 120 9.20 -7.26 -4.62
C VAL A 120 9.80 -8.38 -5.45
N PRO A 121 10.88 -9.04 -4.95
CA PRO A 121 11.53 -10.14 -5.67
C PRO A 121 10.62 -11.35 -5.87
N ASN A 122 9.87 -11.73 -4.83
CA ASN A 122 8.94 -12.86 -4.85
C ASN A 122 7.51 -12.37 -4.59
N LYS A 123 6.82 -11.99 -5.69
CA LYS A 123 5.44 -11.50 -5.62
C LYS A 123 4.46 -12.57 -5.16
N GLU A 124 4.72 -13.82 -5.53
CA GLU A 124 3.86 -14.95 -5.13
C GLU A 124 3.87 -15.12 -3.61
N ASN A 125 5.05 -15.08 -2.98
CA ASN A 125 5.16 -15.15 -1.52
C ASN A 125 4.43 -13.98 -0.84
N LEU A 126 4.58 -12.75 -1.36
CA LEU A 126 3.86 -11.58 -0.85
C LEU A 126 2.35 -11.80 -0.87
N PHE A 127 1.80 -12.22 -2.01
CA PHE A 127 0.35 -12.42 -2.14
C PHE A 127 -0.15 -13.62 -1.32
N ASN A 128 0.62 -14.70 -1.20
CA ASN A 128 0.28 -15.83 -0.34
C ASN A 128 0.21 -15.44 1.14
N GLU A 129 0.99 -14.45 1.57
CA GLU A 129 0.93 -13.90 2.93
C GLU A 129 -0.23 -12.90 3.10
N VAL A 130 -0.47 -12.03 2.12
CA VAL A 130 -1.41 -10.91 2.25
C VAL A 130 -2.87 -11.31 1.99
N LEU A 131 -3.14 -12.08 0.91
CA LEU A 131 -4.52 -12.35 0.50
C LEU A 131 -5.37 -13.07 1.56
N PRO A 132 -4.81 -14.03 2.34
CA PRO A 132 -5.56 -14.66 3.44
C PRO A 132 -6.00 -13.67 4.53
N LEU A 133 -5.22 -12.61 4.79
CA LEU A 133 -5.52 -11.61 5.82
C LEU A 133 -6.73 -10.74 5.48
N ILE A 134 -7.08 -10.63 4.20
CA ILE A 134 -8.19 -9.78 3.77
C ILE A 134 -9.51 -10.42 4.18
N ASN A 135 -10.35 -9.68 4.88
CA ASN A 135 -11.69 -10.10 5.28
C ASN A 135 -12.60 -10.33 4.06
N LYS A 136 -13.65 -11.12 4.22
CA LYS A 136 -14.71 -11.26 3.20
C LYS A 136 -15.28 -9.88 2.87
N ASN A 137 -15.46 -9.57 1.58
CA ASN A 137 -15.80 -8.26 1.03
C ASN A 137 -14.73 -7.16 1.24
N GLY A 138 -13.57 -7.49 1.84
CA GLY A 138 -12.45 -6.58 1.95
C GLY A 138 -11.82 -6.27 0.59
N LEU A 139 -11.13 -5.15 0.51
CA LEU A 139 -10.60 -4.60 -0.74
C LEU A 139 -9.07 -4.64 -0.75
N ILE A 140 -8.51 -4.90 -1.91
CA ILE A 140 -7.09 -4.67 -2.20
C ILE A 140 -6.96 -3.69 -3.36
N MET A 141 -6.25 -2.60 -3.13
CA MET A 141 -5.92 -1.58 -4.14
C MET A 141 -4.46 -1.74 -4.54
N ILE A 142 -4.21 -1.96 -5.82
CA ILE A 142 -2.87 -2.06 -6.39
C ILE A 142 -2.70 -0.97 -7.43
N VAL A 143 -1.67 -0.16 -7.26
CA VAL A 143 -1.30 0.90 -8.19
C VAL A 143 0.17 0.77 -8.52
N GLU A 144 0.48 0.67 -9.82
CA GLU A 144 1.84 0.55 -10.33
C GLU A 144 2.16 1.65 -11.34
N PRO A 145 3.43 2.06 -11.49
CA PRO A 145 3.83 3.00 -12.54
C PRO A 145 3.39 2.52 -13.93
N GLY A 146 2.94 3.42 -14.78
CA GLY A 146 2.52 3.12 -16.14
C GLY A 146 3.62 2.52 -17.02
N LEU A 147 4.89 2.67 -16.62
CA LEU A 147 6.06 2.05 -17.24
C LEU A 147 6.14 0.53 -17.03
N ILE A 148 5.47 0.00 -16.00
CA ILE A 148 5.39 -1.46 -15.80
C ILE A 148 4.60 -2.07 -16.96
N PRO A 149 5.13 -3.13 -17.62
CA PRO A 149 4.44 -3.76 -18.75
C PRO A 149 3.02 -4.21 -18.38
N ALA A 150 2.05 -3.94 -19.26
CA ALA A 150 0.65 -4.34 -19.02
C ALA A 150 0.53 -5.85 -18.78
N LYS A 151 1.34 -6.68 -19.47
CA LYS A 151 1.37 -8.14 -19.28
C LYS A 151 1.74 -8.51 -17.85
N GLU A 152 2.72 -7.82 -17.24
CA GLU A 152 3.15 -8.08 -15.86
C GLU A 152 2.05 -7.67 -14.88
N PHE A 153 1.50 -6.47 -15.02
CA PHE A 153 0.39 -5.98 -14.21
C PHE A 153 -0.83 -6.91 -14.29
N ASN A 154 -1.26 -7.28 -15.50
CA ASN A 154 -2.39 -8.18 -15.70
C ASN A 154 -2.12 -9.59 -15.15
N GLY A 155 -0.87 -10.07 -15.18
CA GLY A 155 -0.47 -11.33 -14.54
C GLY A 155 -0.70 -11.32 -13.04
N ILE A 156 -0.37 -10.22 -12.37
CA ILE A 156 -0.64 -10.02 -10.94
C ILE A 156 -2.15 -10.07 -10.67
N ILE A 157 -2.94 -9.36 -11.45
CA ILE A 157 -4.39 -9.32 -11.27
C ILE A 157 -5.00 -10.70 -11.43
N LYS A 158 -4.63 -11.42 -12.49
CA LYS A 158 -5.09 -12.80 -12.73
C LYS A 158 -4.75 -13.72 -11.57
N TYR A 159 -3.53 -13.61 -11.03
CA TYR A 159 -3.10 -14.41 -9.88
C TYR A 159 -3.98 -14.19 -8.64
N ILE A 160 -4.44 -12.96 -8.42
CA ILE A 160 -5.30 -12.59 -7.30
C ILE A 160 -6.74 -13.05 -7.57
N GLU A 161 -7.24 -12.90 -8.81
CA GLU A 161 -8.58 -13.37 -9.22
C GLU A 161 -8.72 -14.89 -9.03
N GLU A 162 -7.70 -15.67 -9.37
CA GLU A 162 -7.66 -17.14 -9.17
C GLU A 162 -7.71 -17.55 -7.69
N ARG A 163 -7.56 -16.58 -6.75
CA ARG A 163 -7.60 -16.78 -5.29
C ARG A 163 -8.85 -16.21 -4.62
N GLY A 164 -9.94 -16.08 -5.38
CA GLY A 164 -11.24 -15.70 -4.86
C GLY A 164 -11.47 -14.19 -4.75
N PHE A 165 -10.86 -13.42 -5.65
CA PHE A 165 -11.13 -11.99 -5.76
C PHE A 165 -11.77 -11.66 -7.11
N GLU A 166 -12.57 -10.61 -7.14
CA GLU A 166 -13.16 -10.06 -8.36
C GLU A 166 -12.71 -8.60 -8.58
N ARG A 167 -12.72 -8.16 -9.83
CA ARG A 167 -12.48 -6.75 -10.15
C ARG A 167 -13.63 -5.90 -9.62
N PHE A 168 -13.30 -4.95 -8.77
CA PHE A 168 -14.27 -4.04 -8.19
C PHE A 168 -14.30 -2.69 -8.91
N ASN A 169 -13.11 -2.11 -9.20
CA ASN A 169 -13.02 -0.84 -9.92
C ASN A 169 -11.64 -0.66 -10.57
N GLU A 170 -11.59 -0.09 -11.77
CA GLU A 170 -10.36 0.35 -12.41
C GLU A 170 -10.09 1.83 -12.08
N LEU A 171 -8.84 2.13 -11.71
CA LEU A 171 -8.46 3.48 -11.27
C LEU A 171 -7.87 4.28 -12.43
N LYS A 172 -8.41 5.47 -12.67
CA LYS A 172 -7.86 6.43 -13.63
C LYS A 172 -6.89 7.36 -12.92
N ILE A 173 -5.64 6.92 -12.79
CA ILE A 173 -4.56 7.68 -12.16
C ILE A 173 -3.53 8.03 -13.26
N PRO A 174 -3.17 9.31 -13.43
CA PRO A 174 -2.20 9.72 -14.45
C PRO A 174 -0.88 8.93 -14.32
N LEU A 175 -0.32 8.51 -15.45
CA LEU A 175 0.96 7.79 -15.54
C LEU A 175 1.03 6.49 -14.71
N SER A 176 -0.14 5.90 -14.37
CA SER A 176 -0.23 4.71 -13.54
C SER A 176 -1.20 3.69 -14.12
N ARG A 177 -1.06 2.44 -13.69
CA ARG A 177 -2.04 1.38 -13.81
C ARG A 177 -2.57 1.08 -12.43
N GLY A 178 -3.88 1.14 -12.24
CA GLY A 178 -4.46 0.92 -10.92
C GLY A 178 -5.76 0.14 -10.97
N ILE A 179 -5.96 -0.71 -9.98
CA ILE A 179 -7.16 -1.51 -9.82
C ILE A 179 -7.50 -1.70 -8.35
N VAL A 180 -8.77 -1.85 -8.07
CA VAL A 180 -9.28 -2.35 -6.80
C VAL A 180 -9.95 -3.68 -7.04
N LEU A 181 -9.58 -4.70 -6.26
CA LEU A 181 -10.23 -5.99 -6.25
C LEU A 181 -10.92 -6.21 -4.90
N ARG A 182 -11.98 -7.00 -4.90
CA ARG A 182 -12.79 -7.35 -3.73
C ARG A 182 -12.71 -8.85 -3.48
N LYS A 183 -12.51 -9.25 -2.22
CA LYS A 183 -12.58 -10.65 -1.81
C LYS A 183 -14.04 -11.14 -1.78
N LEU A 184 -14.29 -12.29 -2.40
CA LEU A 184 -15.61 -12.96 -2.47
C LEU A 184 -16.00 -13.67 -1.17
#